data_58111652b62c63194e15d21a9b98356c
#
_entry.id   58111652b62c63194e15d21a9b98356c
#
_cell.length_a   1.000
_cell.length_b   1.000
_cell.length_c   1.000
_cell.angle_alpha   90.00
_cell.angle_beta   90.00
_cell.angle_gamma   90.00
#
_symmetry.space_group_name_H-M   'P 1'
#
loop_
_entity.id
_entity.type
_entity.pdbx_description
1 polymer ?
#
loop_
_entity_poly.entity_id
_entity_poly.type
_entity_poly.pdbx_seq_one_letter_code
_entity_poly.pdbx_strand_id
1 'polypeptide(L)'
;DQSSNLSKQYFQILRPCHNEEIYGLIRVVKEGCGGLYGFFSAHSSNSFAIAGFFYFSLSNYSRLRKFLFLWAVVIAYSRIYCGVHFPSDVVVGGTYGLASGYLAFIFYSYLLKNQSFLSKSA
;
A
#
# COMPACT_ATOMS: atom_id res chain seq x y z
N ASP A 1 -2.76 -0.16 -8.19
CA ASP A 1 -4.22 -0.35 -8.19
C ASP A 1 -4.69 -1.56 -9.01
N GLN A 2 -4.12 -1.85 -10.16
CA GLN A 2 -4.51 -3.02 -10.97
C GLN A 2 -4.33 -4.35 -10.22
N SER A 3 -3.20 -4.55 -9.54
CA SER A 3 -2.95 -5.76 -8.76
C SER A 3 -3.98 -5.97 -7.65
N SER A 4 -4.38 -4.91 -6.96
CA SER A 4 -5.40 -5.03 -5.92
C SER A 4 -6.80 -5.27 -6.49
N ASN A 5 -7.10 -4.72 -7.68
CA ASN A 5 -8.37 -4.98 -8.36
C ASN A 5 -8.45 -6.44 -8.84
N LEU A 6 -7.37 -6.96 -9.39
CA LEU A 6 -7.27 -8.36 -9.79
C LEU A 6 -7.43 -9.30 -8.59
N SER A 7 -6.77 -8.98 -7.47
CA SER A 7 -6.89 -9.72 -6.21
C SER A 7 -8.32 -9.73 -5.68
N LYS A 8 -9.04 -8.60 -5.72
CA LYS A 8 -10.43 -8.51 -5.30
C LYS A 8 -11.37 -9.37 -6.15
N GLN A 9 -11.14 -9.39 -7.46
CA GLN A 9 -11.92 -10.22 -8.37
C GLN A 9 -11.65 -11.73 -8.16
N TYR A 10 -10.41 -12.08 -7.83
CA TYR A 10 -10.02 -13.47 -7.63
C TYR A 10 -10.48 -14.03 -6.28
N PHE A 11 -10.21 -13.33 -5.19
CA PHE A 11 -10.51 -13.80 -3.82
C PHE A 11 -11.95 -13.55 -3.39
N GLN A 12 -12.62 -12.55 -3.94
CA GLN A 12 -14.03 -12.18 -3.66
C GLN A 12 -14.37 -12.07 -2.16
N ILE A 13 -13.42 -11.63 -1.34
CA ILE A 13 -13.62 -11.41 0.10
C ILE A 13 -14.41 -10.13 0.31
N LEU A 14 -15.61 -10.25 0.89
CA LEU A 14 -16.48 -9.12 1.20
C LEU A 14 -15.76 -8.13 2.15
N ARG A 15 -16.02 -6.85 1.96
CA ARG A 15 -15.62 -5.84 2.94
C ARG A 15 -16.39 -5.98 4.25
N PRO A 16 -15.83 -5.53 5.40
CA PRO A 16 -16.54 -5.53 6.67
C PRO A 16 -17.95 -4.92 6.58
N CYS A 17 -18.06 -3.80 5.87
CA CYS A 17 -19.30 -3.05 5.69
C CYS A 17 -20.35 -3.70 4.75
N HIS A 18 -19.98 -4.77 4.05
CA HIS A 18 -20.88 -5.60 3.24
C HIS A 18 -21.08 -7.00 3.84
N ASN A 19 -20.49 -7.28 5.00
CA ASN A 19 -20.64 -8.55 5.69
C ASN A 19 -21.79 -8.44 6.71
N GLU A 20 -22.91 -9.12 6.44
CA GLU A 20 -24.13 -9.06 7.26
C GLU A 20 -23.91 -9.55 8.69
N GLU A 21 -23.00 -10.52 8.90
CA GLU A 21 -22.73 -11.08 10.23
C GLU A 21 -22.11 -10.06 11.20
N ILE A 22 -21.36 -9.10 10.68
CA ILE A 22 -20.62 -8.12 11.50
C ILE A 22 -21.08 -6.68 11.29
N TYR A 23 -22.00 -6.42 10.35
CA TYR A 23 -22.45 -5.07 10.01
C TYR A 23 -22.97 -4.30 11.24
N GLY A 24 -23.68 -4.96 12.14
CA GLY A 24 -24.18 -4.36 13.39
C GLY A 24 -23.10 -4.11 14.46
N LEU A 25 -21.91 -4.70 14.31
CA LEU A 25 -20.81 -4.61 15.27
C LEU A 25 -19.76 -3.56 14.87
N ILE A 26 -19.80 -3.09 13.63
CA ILE A 26 -18.84 -2.13 13.10
C ILE A 26 -19.48 -0.77 12.84
N ARG A 27 -18.75 0.29 13.13
CA ARG A 27 -19.13 1.65 12.77
C ARG A 27 -18.62 1.99 11.38
N VAL A 28 -19.50 2.03 10.39
CA VAL A 28 -19.16 2.54 9.05
C VAL A 28 -19.20 4.06 9.09
N VAL A 29 -18.03 4.70 8.97
CA VAL A 29 -17.90 6.17 9.10
C VAL A 29 -18.17 6.87 7.77
N LYS A 30 -17.99 6.17 6.65
CA LYS A 30 -18.14 6.75 5.32
C LYS A 30 -19.45 6.34 4.68
N GLU A 31 -20.23 7.30 4.21
CA GLU A 31 -21.35 7.03 3.31
C GLU A 31 -20.85 6.33 2.06
N GLY A 32 -21.33 5.13 1.82
CA GLY A 32 -20.89 4.27 0.72
C GLY A 32 -19.59 3.54 1.02
N CYS A 33 -19.68 2.25 1.23
CA CYS A 33 -18.57 1.34 1.51
C CYS A 33 -17.61 1.16 0.32
N GLY A 34 -17.96 1.65 -0.86
CA GLY A 34 -17.25 1.39 -2.11
C GLY A 34 -17.60 0.02 -2.69
N GLY A 35 -16.71 -0.57 -3.49
CA GLY A 35 -16.96 -1.87 -4.12
C GLY A 35 -17.13 -3.00 -3.12
N LEU A 36 -17.77 -4.08 -3.56
CA LEU A 36 -18.17 -5.23 -2.74
C LEU A 36 -16.98 -5.94 -2.07
N TYR A 37 -15.87 -6.13 -2.80
CA TYR A 37 -14.72 -6.89 -2.34
C TYR A 37 -13.59 -6.00 -1.81
N GLY A 38 -12.90 -6.46 -0.76
CA GLY A 38 -11.91 -5.70 0.01
C GLY A 38 -10.46 -6.15 -0.16
N PHE A 39 -10.19 -7.43 -0.41
CA PHE A 39 -8.85 -8.00 -0.36
C PHE A 39 -8.04 -7.73 -1.64
N PHE A 40 -6.87 -7.22 -1.52
CA PHE A 40 -6.23 -6.54 -0.41
C PHE A 40 -6.39 -5.01 -0.54
N SER A 41 -6.01 -4.26 0.53
CA SER A 41 -6.16 -2.80 0.57
C SER A 41 -5.20 -2.08 -0.37
N ALA A 42 -5.72 -1.46 -1.44
CA ALA A 42 -4.93 -0.65 -2.37
C ALA A 42 -4.30 0.59 -1.70
N HIS A 43 -5.02 1.24 -0.77
CA HIS A 43 -4.49 2.39 -0.05
C HIS A 43 -3.28 2.01 0.81
N SER A 44 -3.35 0.88 1.53
CA SER A 44 -2.23 0.36 2.28
C SER A 44 -1.06 0.02 1.35
N SER A 45 -1.32 -0.70 0.27
CA SER A 45 -0.30 -1.08 -0.71
C SER A 45 0.42 0.13 -1.30
N ASN A 46 -0.32 1.13 -1.78
CA ASN A 46 0.27 2.31 -2.42
C ASN A 46 1.08 3.16 -1.42
N SER A 47 0.55 3.38 -0.22
CA SER A 47 1.26 4.18 0.79
C SER A 47 2.54 3.50 1.27
N PHE A 48 2.53 2.19 1.49
CA PHE A 48 3.74 1.45 1.86
C PHE A 48 4.72 1.27 0.69
N ALA A 49 4.25 1.23 -0.57
CA ALA A 49 5.15 1.21 -1.72
C ALA A 49 5.93 2.53 -1.84
N ILE A 50 5.26 3.67 -1.66
CA ILE A 50 5.89 4.99 -1.62
C ILE A 50 6.90 5.07 -0.46
N ALA A 51 6.46 4.71 0.75
CA ALA A 51 7.33 4.74 1.93
C ALA A 51 8.55 3.83 1.75
N GLY A 52 8.38 2.62 1.22
CA GLY A 52 9.44 1.66 0.94
C GLY A 52 10.44 2.17 -0.09
N PHE A 53 9.97 2.67 -1.22
CA PHE A 53 10.84 3.23 -2.27
C PHE A 53 11.71 4.37 -1.73
N PHE A 54 11.12 5.34 -1.04
CA PHE A 54 11.85 6.47 -0.50
C PHE A 54 12.72 6.11 0.71
N TYR A 55 12.38 5.08 1.46
CA TYR A 55 13.24 4.60 2.53
C TYR A 55 14.63 4.22 2.03
N PHE A 56 14.72 3.52 0.90
CA PHE A 56 15.98 3.11 0.30
C PHE A 56 16.63 4.23 -0.52
N SER A 57 15.83 5.08 -1.18
CA SER A 57 16.33 6.17 -2.03
C SER A 57 16.90 7.34 -1.22
N LEU A 58 16.34 7.64 -0.04
CA LEU A 58 16.68 8.80 0.78
C LEU A 58 17.56 8.42 1.98
N SER A 59 18.69 7.76 1.75
CA SER A 59 19.59 7.27 2.81
C SER A 59 20.01 8.36 3.81
N ASN A 60 20.23 9.60 3.35
CA ASN A 60 20.69 10.72 4.16
C ASN A 60 19.58 11.47 4.92
N TYR A 61 18.30 11.15 4.68
CA TYR A 61 17.13 11.87 5.23
C TYR A 61 16.36 11.01 6.22
N SER A 62 16.98 10.66 7.34
CA SER A 62 16.40 9.72 8.32
C SER A 62 15.05 10.16 8.91
N ARG A 63 14.85 11.47 9.15
CA ARG A 63 13.57 12.03 9.66
C ARG A 63 12.44 11.87 8.64
N LEU A 64 12.73 12.19 7.36
CA LEU A 64 11.74 12.07 6.28
C LEU A 64 11.32 10.62 6.06
N ARG A 65 12.28 9.68 6.09
CA ARG A 65 11.97 8.24 6.00
C ARG A 65 11.01 7.76 7.08
N LYS A 66 11.27 8.14 8.34
CA LYS A 66 10.39 7.80 9.48
C LYS A 66 9.00 8.42 9.33
N PHE A 67 8.95 9.67 8.87
CA PHE A 67 7.68 10.37 8.62
C PHE A 67 6.85 9.66 7.54
N LEU A 68 7.46 9.23 6.44
CA LEU A 68 6.76 8.51 5.37
C LEU A 68 6.19 7.16 5.84
N PHE A 69 6.91 6.43 6.71
CA PHE A 69 6.37 5.21 7.32
C PHE A 69 5.22 5.51 8.27
N LEU A 70 5.35 6.52 9.11
CA LEU A 70 4.25 6.93 9.99
C LEU A 70 3.01 7.33 9.18
N TRP A 71 3.19 8.10 8.13
CA TRP A 71 2.12 8.47 7.20
C TRP A 71 1.46 7.23 6.58
N ALA A 72 2.24 6.26 6.10
CA ALA A 72 1.71 5.02 5.54
C ALA A 72 0.89 4.22 6.57
N VAL A 73 1.36 4.14 7.82
CA VAL A 73 0.63 3.49 8.92
C VAL A 73 -0.68 4.20 9.21
N VAL A 74 -0.69 5.53 9.26
CA VAL A 74 -1.92 6.33 9.48
C VAL A 74 -2.93 6.09 8.36
N ILE A 75 -2.49 6.09 7.10
CA ILE A 75 -3.36 5.78 5.95
C ILE A 75 -3.91 4.35 6.06
N ALA A 76 -3.08 3.38 6.36
CA ALA A 76 -3.47 1.99 6.52
C ALA A 76 -4.50 1.81 7.64
N TYR A 77 -4.23 2.38 8.82
CA TYR A 77 -5.13 2.35 9.96
C TYR A 77 -6.48 3.02 9.66
N SER A 78 -6.47 4.13 8.93
CA SER A 78 -7.72 4.83 8.55
C SER A 78 -8.68 3.92 7.77
N ARG A 79 -8.19 2.92 7.04
CA ARG A 79 -9.05 1.98 6.28
C ARG A 79 -9.77 1.00 7.20
N ILE A 80 -9.12 0.59 8.29
CA ILE A 80 -9.72 -0.23 9.34
C ILE A 80 -10.75 0.62 10.10
N TYR A 81 -10.35 1.82 10.51
CA TYR A 81 -11.21 2.76 11.24
C TYR A 81 -12.50 3.10 10.47
N CYS A 82 -12.41 3.28 9.16
CA CYS A 82 -13.57 3.53 8.30
C CYS A 82 -14.47 2.30 8.08
N GLY A 83 -14.13 1.12 8.59
CA GLY A 83 -14.89 -0.12 8.42
C GLY A 83 -14.90 -0.68 7.00
N VAL A 84 -13.94 -0.25 6.14
CA VAL A 84 -13.91 -0.63 4.72
C VAL A 84 -12.93 -1.76 4.40
N HIS A 85 -12.03 -2.10 5.34
CA HIS A 85 -11.06 -3.18 5.21
C HIS A 85 -10.86 -3.91 6.54
N PHE A 86 -10.66 -5.22 6.47
CA PHE A 86 -10.16 -6.01 7.59
C PHE A 86 -8.70 -5.68 7.88
N PRO A 87 -8.21 -5.88 9.12
CA PRO A 87 -6.79 -5.76 9.44
C PRO A 87 -5.89 -6.61 8.53
N SER A 88 -6.33 -7.82 8.18
CA SER A 88 -5.63 -8.71 7.24
C SER A 88 -5.43 -8.09 5.86
N ASP A 89 -6.45 -7.39 5.32
CA ASP A 89 -6.38 -6.72 4.01
C ASP A 89 -5.31 -5.63 4.01
N VAL A 90 -5.20 -4.94 5.14
CA VAL A 90 -4.25 -3.85 5.35
C VAL A 90 -2.82 -4.37 5.50
N VAL A 91 -2.62 -5.45 6.26
CA VAL A 91 -1.31 -6.08 6.46
C VAL A 91 -0.79 -6.67 5.14
N VAL A 92 -1.62 -7.44 4.43
CA VAL A 92 -1.23 -8.01 3.14
C VAL A 92 -0.96 -6.92 2.10
N GLY A 93 -1.82 -5.90 2.04
CA GLY A 93 -1.60 -4.75 1.16
C GLY A 93 -0.29 -4.02 1.48
N GLY A 94 0.01 -3.79 2.76
CA GLY A 94 1.23 -3.14 3.22
C GLY A 94 2.50 -3.92 2.87
N THR A 95 2.51 -5.24 3.10
CA THR A 95 3.65 -6.11 2.73
C THR A 95 3.87 -6.16 1.22
N TYR A 96 2.80 -6.30 0.44
CA TYR A 96 2.87 -6.22 -1.01
C TYR A 96 3.42 -4.85 -1.47
N GLY A 97 2.96 -3.77 -0.84
CA GLY A 97 3.44 -2.41 -1.13
C GLY A 97 4.93 -2.26 -0.85
N LEU A 98 5.41 -2.71 0.32
CA LEU A 98 6.85 -2.65 0.67
C LEU A 98 7.71 -3.42 -0.34
N ALA A 99 7.30 -4.64 -0.70
CA ALA A 99 8.01 -5.45 -1.69
C ALA A 99 8.06 -4.73 -3.06
N SER A 100 6.93 -4.17 -3.50
CA SER A 100 6.86 -3.42 -4.76
C SER A 100 7.73 -2.16 -4.74
N GLY A 101 7.73 -1.41 -3.64
CA GLY A 101 8.58 -0.23 -3.45
C GLY A 101 10.07 -0.56 -3.47
N TYR A 102 10.45 -1.68 -2.85
CA TYR A 102 11.84 -2.16 -2.88
C TYR A 102 12.27 -2.58 -4.29
N LEU A 103 11.44 -3.32 -5.02
CA LEU A 103 11.72 -3.69 -6.42
C LEU A 103 11.84 -2.46 -7.32
N ALA A 104 10.97 -1.47 -7.15
CA ALA A 104 11.06 -0.19 -7.85
C ALA A 104 12.38 0.55 -7.54
N PHE A 105 12.85 0.52 -6.29
CA PHE A 105 14.14 1.08 -5.91
C PHE A 105 15.32 0.35 -6.57
N ILE A 106 15.31 -0.98 -6.62
CA ILE A 106 16.34 -1.77 -7.31
C ILE A 106 16.40 -1.38 -8.79
N PHE A 107 15.24 -1.34 -9.44
CA PHE A 107 15.14 -0.95 -10.86
C PHE A 107 15.65 0.48 -11.11
N TYR A 108 15.24 1.43 -10.27
CA TYR A 108 15.73 2.81 -10.33
C TYR A 108 17.25 2.90 -10.17
N SER A 109 17.82 2.20 -9.20
CA SER A 109 19.28 2.16 -8.96
C SER A 109 20.05 1.55 -10.13
N TYR A 110 19.50 0.52 -10.76
CA TYR A 110 20.07 -0.07 -11.96
C TYR A 110 20.11 0.91 -13.13
N LEU A 111 19.03 1.66 -13.37
CA LEU A 111 18.97 2.67 -14.42
C LEU A 111 20.00 3.78 -14.20
N LEU A 112 20.15 4.29 -12.98
CA LEU A 112 21.13 5.33 -12.65
C LEU A 112 22.58 4.86 -12.90
N LYS A 113 22.89 3.62 -12.51
CA LYS A 113 24.21 3.04 -12.74
C LYS A 113 24.53 2.93 -14.24
N ASN A 114 23.56 2.54 -15.04
CA ASN A 114 23.73 2.39 -16.48
C ASN A 114 23.92 3.74 -17.19
N GLN A 115 23.19 4.78 -16.77
CA GLN A 115 23.37 6.14 -17.29
C GLN A 115 24.76 6.70 -16.96
N SER A 116 25.28 6.47 -15.76
CA SER A 116 26.62 6.93 -15.36
C SER A 116 27.73 6.25 -16.14
N PHE A 117 27.51 5.00 -16.57
CA PHE A 117 28.47 4.28 -17.43
C PHE A 117 28.53 4.87 -18.84
N LEU A 118 27.36 5.13 -19.44
CA LEU A 118 27.27 5.72 -20.79
C LEU A 118 27.83 7.14 -20.86
N SER A 119 27.65 7.94 -19.82
CA SER A 119 28.19 9.30 -19.71
C SER A 119 29.72 9.35 -19.58
N LYS A 120 30.37 8.28 -19.11
CA LYS A 120 31.83 8.19 -18.99
C LYS A 120 32.52 7.63 -20.24
N SER A 121 31.73 7.04 -21.15
CA SER A 121 32.22 6.45 -22.39
C SER A 121 32.04 7.35 -23.64
N ALA A 122 31.39 8.51 -23.46
CA ALA A 122 31.23 9.57 -24.47
C ALA A 122 32.14 10.75 -24.18
#